data_f3002c926e5d626ce74d9519aaaf08e9
#
_entry.id   f3002c926e5d626ce74d9519aaaf08e9
#
_cell.length_a   1.000
_cell.length_b   1.000
_cell.length_c   1.000
_cell.angle_alpha   90.00
_cell.angle_beta   90.00
_cell.angle_gamma   90.00
#
_symmetry.space_group_name_H-M   'P 1'
#
loop_
_entity.id
_entity.type
_entity.pdbx_description
1 polymer ?
#
loop_
_entity_poly.entity_id
_entity_poly.type
_entity_poly.pdbx_seq_one_letter_code
_entity_poly.pdbx_strand_id
1 'polypeptide(L)' 'MQLPGIIIELKAVKKASPEELKNLAKEAILQIEETHYDVPLLDTGIKNIIKYGVAFSGKNVEVVTV' A
#
# COMPACT_ATOMS: atom_id res chain seq x y z
N MET A 1 -10.59 22.96 3.49
CA MET A 1 -9.39 22.14 3.25
C MET A 1 -9.79 20.69 3.09
N GLN A 2 -9.38 20.08 2.00
CA GLN A 2 -9.67 18.67 1.74
C GLN A 2 -8.51 17.80 2.24
N LEU A 3 -8.83 16.83 3.09
CA LEU A 3 -7.83 15.88 3.54
C LEU A 3 -7.59 14.82 2.45
N PRO A 4 -6.35 14.34 2.28
CA PRO A 4 -6.08 13.29 1.31
C PRO A 4 -6.70 11.97 1.76
N GLY A 5 -7.04 11.13 0.78
CA GLY A 5 -7.40 9.75 1.06
C GLY A 5 -6.12 8.91 1.19
N ILE A 6 -6.13 7.97 2.09
CA ILE A 6 -4.98 7.08 2.31
C ILE A 6 -5.44 5.64 2.19
N ILE A 7 -4.74 4.88 1.36
CA ILE A 7 -4.98 3.45 1.20
C ILE A 7 -3.71 2.71 1.58
N ILE A 8 -3.84 1.74 2.46
CA ILE A 8 -2.71 0.93 2.91
C ILE A 8 -3.03 -0.54 2.67
N GLU A 9 -2.17 -1.22 1.95
CA GLU A 9 -2.25 -2.67 1.78
C GLU A 9 -1.11 -3.32 2.53
N LEU A 10 -1.43 -4.28 3.39
CA LEU A 10 -0.46 -4.94 4.26
C LEU A 10 -0.17 -6.35 3.75
N LYS A 11 1.11 -6.71 3.72
CA LYS A 11 1.58 -8.06 3.41
C LYS A 11 2.43 -8.55 4.57
N ALA A 12 2.06 -9.69 5.15
CA ALA A 12 2.80 -10.28 6.26
C ALA A 12 3.35 -11.64 5.84
N VAL A 13 4.63 -11.87 6.09
CA VAL A 13 5.27 -13.16 5.83
C VAL A 13 6.12 -13.55 7.03
N LYS A 14 6.36 -14.84 7.20
CA LYS A 14 7.13 -15.31 8.35
C LYS A 14 8.60 -14.96 8.24
N LYS A 15 9.16 -15.06 7.07
CA LYS A 15 10.59 -14.86 6.84
C LYS A 15 10.82 -14.33 5.44
N ALA A 16 11.53 -13.22 5.35
CA ALA A 16 11.88 -12.65 4.07
C ALA A 16 13.09 -11.74 4.22
N SER A 17 13.93 -11.69 3.18
CA SER A 17 15.02 -10.74 3.11
C SER A 17 14.45 -9.32 2.91
N PRO A 18 15.24 -8.26 3.19
CA PRO A 18 14.79 -6.89 2.91
C PRO A 18 14.38 -6.69 1.45
N GLU A 19 15.09 -7.32 0.51
CA GLU A 19 14.76 -7.22 -0.91
C GLU A 19 13.42 -7.89 -1.22
N GLU A 20 13.16 -9.05 -0.64
CA GLU A 20 11.90 -9.75 -0.82
C GLU A 20 10.74 -8.93 -0.24
N LEU A 21 10.95 -8.31 0.93
CA LEU A 21 9.94 -7.44 1.53
C LEU A 21 9.64 -6.23 0.66
N LYS A 22 10.68 -5.65 0.07
CA LYS A 22 10.48 -4.51 -0.85
C LYS A 22 9.64 -4.92 -2.05
N ASN A 23 9.89 -6.10 -2.61
CA ASN A 23 9.09 -6.62 -3.72
C ASN A 23 7.65 -6.87 -3.30
N LEU A 24 7.43 -7.42 -2.10
CA LEU A 24 6.08 -7.63 -1.58
C LEU A 24 5.34 -6.31 -1.37
N ALA A 25 6.05 -5.28 -0.89
CA ALA A 25 5.45 -3.96 -0.73
C ALA A 25 5.03 -3.38 -2.08
N LYS A 26 5.83 -3.59 -3.13
CA LYS A 26 5.47 -3.17 -4.48
C LYS A 26 4.26 -3.95 -4.99
N GLU A 27 4.19 -5.24 -4.71
CA GLU A 27 3.02 -6.04 -5.07
C GLU A 27 1.76 -5.54 -4.37
N ALA A 28 1.90 -5.09 -3.13
CA ALA A 28 0.78 -4.52 -2.40
C ALA A 28 0.23 -3.27 -3.11
N ILE A 29 1.11 -2.42 -3.63
CA ILE A 29 0.70 -1.25 -4.42
C ILE A 29 -0.05 -1.70 -5.68
N LEU A 30 0.48 -2.69 -6.40
CA LEU A 30 -0.18 -3.21 -7.59
C LEU A 30 -1.56 -3.77 -7.25
N GLN A 31 -1.70 -4.43 -6.12
CA GLN A 31 -2.98 -4.97 -5.69
C GLN A 31 -4.00 -3.86 -5.43
N ILE A 32 -3.57 -2.75 -4.81
CA ILE A 32 -4.44 -1.59 -4.62
C ILE A 32 -4.96 -1.09 -5.96
N GLU A 33 -4.07 -0.99 -6.96
CA GLU A 33 -4.43 -0.49 -8.28
C GLU A 33 -5.34 -1.45 -9.05
N GLU A 34 -5.08 -2.75 -8.95
CA GLU A 34 -5.89 -3.76 -9.61
C GLU A 34 -7.31 -3.86 -9.05
N THR A 35 -7.46 -3.68 -7.74
CA THR A 35 -8.77 -3.80 -7.10
C THR A 35 -9.54 -2.47 -7.07
N HIS A 36 -8.92 -1.38 -7.52
CA HIS A 36 -9.54 -0.06 -7.60
C HIS A 36 -10.14 0.41 -6.27
N TYR A 37 -9.42 0.19 -5.18
CA TYR A 37 -9.86 0.65 -3.86
C TYR A 37 -10.01 2.17 -3.78
N ASP A 38 -9.38 2.89 -4.69
CA ASP A 38 -9.45 4.35 -4.74
C ASP A 38 -10.78 4.88 -5.30
N VAL A 39 -11.51 4.07 -6.07
CA VAL A 39 -12.74 4.52 -6.72
C VAL A 39 -13.78 5.04 -5.74
N PRO A 40 -14.11 4.33 -4.64
CA PRO A 40 -15.06 4.87 -3.66
C PRO A 40 -14.61 6.20 -3.06
N LEU A 41 -13.31 6.40 -2.86
CA LEU A 41 -12.79 7.66 -2.33
C LEU A 41 -12.94 8.78 -3.34
N LEU A 42 -12.65 8.51 -4.61
CA LEU A 42 -12.83 9.50 -5.68
C LEU A 42 -14.29 9.90 -5.81
N ASP A 43 -15.21 8.96 -5.64
CA ASP A 43 -16.65 9.22 -5.71
C ASP A 43 -17.12 10.18 -4.62
N THR A 44 -16.42 10.25 -3.49
CA THR A 44 -16.75 11.18 -2.41
C THR A 44 -16.13 12.56 -2.61
N GLY A 45 -15.42 12.78 -3.73
CA GLY A 45 -14.80 14.07 -4.05
C GLY A 45 -13.37 14.22 -3.56
N ILE A 46 -12.78 13.17 -2.99
CA ILE A 46 -11.38 13.19 -2.59
C ILE A 46 -10.53 13.10 -3.84
N LYS A 47 -9.67 14.10 -4.07
CA LYS A 47 -8.87 14.18 -5.29
C LYS A 47 -7.45 13.64 -5.11
N ASN A 48 -6.90 13.73 -3.90
CA ASN A 48 -5.55 13.27 -3.61
C ASN A 48 -5.62 11.98 -2.82
N ILE A 49 -5.09 10.91 -3.40
CA ILE A 49 -5.05 9.61 -2.76
C ILE A 49 -3.60 9.16 -2.66
N ILE A 50 -3.17 8.85 -1.45
CA ILE A 50 -1.83 8.34 -1.19
C ILE A 50 -1.95 6.85 -0.96
N LYS A 51 -1.13 6.07 -1.64
CA LYS A 51 -1.15 4.61 -1.56
C LYS A 51 0.14 4.12 -0.91
N TYR A 52 -0.01 3.27 0.08
CA TYR A 52 1.12 2.65 0.77
C TYR A 52 1.04 1.14 0.63
N GLY A 53 2.13 0.54 0.17
CA GLY A 53 2.32 -0.90 0.25
C GLY A 53 3.26 -1.17 1.40
N VAL A 54 2.86 -1.99 2.35
CA VAL A 54 3.65 -2.31 3.54
C VAL A 54 3.84 -3.81 3.60
N ALA A 55 5.09 -4.25 3.66
CA ALA A 55 5.41 -5.66 3.85
C ALA A 55 6.27 -5.82 5.08
N PHE A 56 5.96 -6.82 5.90
CA PHE A 56 6.71 -7.03 7.12
C PHE A 56 6.90 -8.53 7.42
N SER A 57 8.00 -8.82 8.07
CA SER A 57 8.32 -10.17 8.53
C SER A 57 9.09 -10.06 9.85
N GLY A 58 8.57 -10.68 10.92
CA GLY A 58 9.26 -10.64 12.20
C GLY A 58 9.69 -9.23 12.58
N LYS A 59 10.98 -8.93 12.41
CA LYS A 59 11.56 -7.65 12.82
C LYS A 59 11.71 -6.64 11.70
N ASN A 60 11.49 -7.04 10.46
CA ASN A 60 11.75 -6.19 9.31
C ASN A 60 10.46 -5.67 8.69
N VAL A 61 10.51 -4.43 8.23
CA VAL A 61 9.38 -3.80 7.53
C VAL A 61 9.91 -2.98 6.35
N GLU A 62 9.19 -3.05 5.25
CA GLU A 62 9.46 -2.22 4.07
C GLU A 62 8.17 -1.53 3.66
N VAL A 63 8.28 -0.26 3.28
CA VAL A 63 7.16 0.55 2.86
C VAL A 63 7.45 1.15 1.49
N VAL A 64 6.50 1.02 0.59
CA VAL A 64 6.54 1.65 -0.73
C VAL A 64 5.33 2.57 -0.83
N THR A 65 5.54 3.79 -1.32
CA THR A 65 4.48 4.77 -1.49
C THR A 65 4.38 5.22 -2.95
N VAL A 66 3.19 5.54 -3.34
CA VAL A 66 2.88 6.07 -4.68
C VAL A 66 1.95 7.27 -4.56
#